data_42ce5c6e82307b70fc533f3cfc3866fb
#
_entry.id   42ce5c6e82307b70fc533f3cfc3866fb
#
_cell.length_a   1.000
_cell.length_b   1.000
_cell.length_c   1.000
_cell.angle_alpha   90.00
_cell.angle_beta   90.00
_cell.angle_gamma   90.00
#
_symmetry.space_group_name_H-M   'P 1'
#
loop_
_entity.id
_entity.type
_entity.pdbx_description
1 polymer ?
#
loop_
_entity_poly.entity_id
_entity_poly.type
_entity_poly.pdbx_seq_one_letter_code
_entity_poly.pdbx_strand_id
1 'polypeptide(L)'
;MIIGNGGIAKSFESSKLDHKLLCIIAAGHSDSTVNDAHSFRREVNMIKRVHKNHTNSKTIYFSTTSKYLSATQTAYIKHKISMETLIASCSTRYTIINLPNVICSLNKNNQLIPWLYHSLQSGKQIDINPEARRYIVSSDEIPLCVEKIANKDYKQVALMPQTALKMYELIEIMEKITSKKFNVNYSNFTEYYQKIFEPKQYDFVYEVNGSRKNIERILTKLIRTYE
;
A
#
# COMPACT_ATOMS: atom_id res chain seq x y z
N MET A 1 -13.71 -15.15 0.97
CA MET A 1 -12.45 -15.75 1.49
C MET A 1 -11.33 -14.75 1.41
N ILE A 2 -10.44 -14.69 2.44
CA ILE A 2 -9.24 -13.84 2.46
C ILE A 2 -8.00 -14.74 2.44
N ILE A 3 -7.04 -14.41 1.59
CA ILE A 3 -5.77 -15.13 1.45
C ILE A 3 -4.65 -14.18 1.85
N GLY A 4 -3.92 -14.53 2.90
CA GLY A 4 -2.85 -13.74 3.50
C GLY A 4 -3.00 -13.62 5.01
N ASN A 5 -1.92 -13.16 5.65
CA ASN A 5 -1.84 -12.94 7.10
C ASN A 5 -1.13 -11.62 7.46
N GLY A 6 -0.88 -10.78 6.46
CA GLY A 6 -0.24 -9.47 6.62
C GLY A 6 -1.21 -8.39 7.12
N GLY A 7 -0.71 -7.16 7.27
CA GLY A 7 -1.51 -6.03 7.76
C GLY A 7 -2.78 -5.76 6.95
N ILE A 8 -2.72 -5.89 5.62
CA ILE A 8 -3.91 -5.75 4.76
C ILE A 8 -4.92 -6.87 5.05
N ALA A 9 -4.49 -8.13 5.18
CA ALA A 9 -5.41 -9.23 5.49
C ALA A 9 -6.09 -9.02 6.85
N LYS A 10 -5.34 -8.58 7.86
CA LYS A 10 -5.83 -8.31 9.21
C LYS A 10 -6.83 -7.16 9.27
N SER A 11 -6.75 -6.17 8.37
CA SER A 11 -7.72 -5.07 8.35
C SER A 11 -9.15 -5.53 8.04
N PHE A 12 -9.32 -6.73 7.49
CA PHE A 12 -10.63 -7.32 7.22
C PHE A 12 -11.23 -8.08 8.42
N GLU A 13 -10.49 -8.35 9.50
CA GLU A 13 -10.99 -9.11 10.64
C GLU A 13 -12.18 -8.45 11.34
N SER A 14 -12.22 -7.10 11.32
CA SER A 14 -13.33 -6.30 11.87
C SER A 14 -14.36 -5.86 10.81
N SER A 15 -14.18 -6.24 9.55
CA SER A 15 -15.09 -5.84 8.48
C SER A 15 -16.37 -6.67 8.48
N LYS A 16 -17.49 -6.01 8.13
CA LYS A 16 -18.81 -6.69 7.95
C LYS A 16 -19.01 -7.22 6.53
N LEU A 17 -17.93 -7.24 5.72
CA LEU A 17 -18.01 -7.64 4.32
C LEU A 17 -18.42 -9.11 4.19
N ASP A 18 -19.44 -9.39 3.37
CA ASP A 18 -19.77 -10.77 3.00
C ASP A 18 -18.71 -11.33 2.04
N HIS A 19 -17.87 -12.20 2.55
CA HIS A 19 -16.78 -12.81 1.80
C HIS A 19 -17.19 -13.99 0.91
N LYS A 20 -18.46 -14.41 0.92
CA LYS A 20 -18.90 -15.64 0.21
C LYS A 20 -18.66 -15.57 -1.29
N LEU A 21 -18.84 -14.38 -1.88
CA LEU A 21 -18.68 -14.15 -3.31
C LEU A 21 -17.33 -13.52 -3.70
N LEU A 22 -16.45 -13.27 -2.72
CA LEU A 22 -15.17 -12.61 -2.92
C LEU A 22 -13.99 -13.52 -2.58
N CYS A 23 -12.97 -13.50 -3.42
CA CYS A 23 -11.65 -14.04 -3.16
C CYS A 23 -10.65 -12.87 -3.04
N ILE A 24 -10.31 -12.49 -1.82
CA ILE A 24 -9.43 -11.35 -1.52
C ILE A 24 -8.00 -11.86 -1.36
N ILE A 25 -7.11 -11.51 -2.29
CA ILE A 25 -5.70 -11.90 -2.29
C ILE A 25 -4.86 -10.79 -1.66
N ALA A 26 -4.59 -10.91 -0.36
CA ALA A 26 -3.78 -9.99 0.45
C ALA A 26 -2.43 -10.62 0.88
N ALA A 27 -1.90 -11.54 0.08
CA ALA A 27 -0.69 -12.32 0.35
C ALA A 27 0.51 -11.90 -0.53
N GLY A 28 0.39 -10.81 -1.28
CA GLY A 28 1.46 -10.31 -2.14
C GLY A 28 2.61 -9.64 -1.38
N HIS A 29 3.72 -9.43 -2.08
CA HIS A 29 4.84 -8.67 -1.56
C HIS A 29 4.48 -7.20 -1.32
N SER A 30 4.92 -6.67 -0.17
CA SER A 30 4.78 -5.26 0.21
C SER A 30 6.12 -4.52 0.30
N ASP A 31 7.23 -5.24 0.14
CA ASP A 31 8.57 -4.69 0.17
C ASP A 31 9.01 -4.27 -1.24
N SER A 32 9.14 -2.96 -1.45
CA SER A 32 9.54 -2.38 -2.75
C SER A 32 11.01 -2.62 -3.11
N THR A 33 11.83 -3.07 -2.15
CA THR A 33 13.26 -3.35 -2.32
C THR A 33 13.53 -4.80 -2.73
N VAL A 34 12.52 -5.67 -2.65
CA VAL A 34 12.66 -7.09 -2.98
C VAL A 34 13.03 -7.28 -4.45
N ASN A 35 14.11 -8.06 -4.65
CA ASN A 35 14.55 -8.54 -5.94
C ASN A 35 14.85 -10.05 -5.84
N ASP A 36 13.88 -10.82 -5.35
CA ASP A 36 14.00 -12.27 -5.11
C ASP A 36 13.05 -13.05 -5.99
N ALA A 37 13.60 -13.73 -6.99
CA ALA A 37 12.84 -14.55 -7.94
C ALA A 37 12.07 -15.71 -7.28
N HIS A 38 12.57 -16.26 -6.15
CA HIS A 38 11.89 -17.34 -5.42
C HIS A 38 10.60 -16.83 -4.79
N SER A 39 10.67 -15.68 -4.12
CA SER A 39 9.51 -15.01 -3.52
C SER A 39 8.46 -14.63 -4.58
N PHE A 40 8.88 -14.12 -5.73
CA PHE A 40 7.98 -13.79 -6.83
C PHE A 40 7.29 -15.03 -7.40
N ARG A 41 8.03 -16.14 -7.59
CA ARG A 41 7.48 -17.42 -8.05
C ARG A 41 6.44 -17.99 -7.07
N ARG A 42 6.66 -17.81 -5.77
CA ARG A 42 5.70 -18.23 -4.74
C ARG A 42 4.35 -17.49 -4.90
N GLU A 43 4.36 -16.18 -5.16
CA GLU A 43 3.13 -15.40 -5.39
C GLU A 43 2.41 -15.86 -6.66
N VAL A 44 3.14 -16.09 -7.76
CA VAL A 44 2.59 -16.64 -9.01
C VAL A 44 1.88 -17.98 -8.77
N ASN A 45 2.56 -18.92 -8.09
CA ASN A 45 2.01 -20.26 -7.82
C ASN A 45 0.78 -20.20 -6.91
N MET A 46 0.79 -19.31 -5.93
CA MET A 46 -0.35 -19.06 -5.05
C MET A 46 -1.56 -18.58 -5.86
N ILE A 47 -1.39 -17.57 -6.72
CA ILE A 47 -2.47 -17.03 -7.56
C ILE A 47 -3.06 -18.12 -8.45
N LYS A 48 -2.23 -18.89 -9.16
CA LYS A 48 -2.68 -19.99 -10.02
C LYS A 48 -3.50 -21.03 -9.26
N ARG A 49 -3.04 -21.43 -8.05
CA ARG A 49 -3.76 -22.37 -7.18
C ARG A 49 -5.12 -21.80 -6.71
N VAL A 50 -5.15 -20.54 -6.34
CA VAL A 50 -6.37 -19.85 -5.90
C VAL A 50 -7.39 -19.85 -7.03
N HIS A 51 -7.02 -19.47 -8.23
CA HIS A 51 -7.94 -19.45 -9.38
C HIS A 51 -8.49 -20.83 -9.71
N LYS A 52 -7.65 -21.88 -9.64
CA LYS A 52 -8.11 -23.25 -9.86
C LYS A 52 -9.23 -23.67 -8.90
N ASN A 53 -9.18 -23.19 -7.65
CA ASN A 53 -10.08 -23.62 -6.58
C ASN A 53 -11.28 -22.68 -6.37
N HIS A 54 -11.27 -21.46 -6.92
CA HIS A 54 -12.27 -20.42 -6.64
C HIS A 54 -12.76 -19.70 -7.91
N THR A 55 -13.15 -20.48 -8.91
CA THR A 55 -13.57 -20.00 -10.25
C THR A 55 -14.81 -19.12 -10.23
N ASN A 56 -15.70 -19.31 -9.24
CA ASN A 56 -17.01 -18.60 -9.16
C ASN A 56 -16.93 -17.30 -8.34
N SER A 57 -15.83 -17.02 -7.66
CA SER A 57 -15.68 -15.83 -6.83
C SER A 57 -15.07 -14.67 -7.63
N LYS A 58 -15.49 -13.43 -7.32
CA LYS A 58 -14.80 -12.25 -7.82
C LYS A 58 -13.45 -12.11 -7.11
N THR A 59 -12.38 -12.02 -7.86
CA THR A 59 -11.02 -11.86 -7.32
C THR A 59 -10.72 -10.39 -7.04
N ILE A 60 -10.32 -10.06 -5.81
CA ILE A 60 -9.76 -8.77 -5.44
C ILE A 60 -8.25 -8.95 -5.22
N TYR A 61 -7.44 -8.21 -5.94
CA TYR A 61 -5.98 -8.24 -5.81
C TYR A 61 -5.43 -6.86 -5.48
N PHE A 62 -4.45 -6.78 -4.57
CA PHE A 62 -3.80 -5.53 -4.19
C PHE A 62 -2.48 -5.34 -4.93
N SER A 63 -2.44 -4.30 -5.73
CA SER A 63 -1.28 -3.83 -6.48
C SER A 63 -0.76 -2.50 -5.91
N THR A 64 0.05 -1.79 -6.66
CA THR A 64 0.71 -0.56 -6.22
C THR A 64 0.49 0.61 -7.18
N THR A 65 0.25 1.80 -6.63
CA THR A 65 0.26 3.05 -7.42
C THR A 65 1.65 3.43 -7.89
N SER A 66 2.72 2.85 -7.30
CA SER A 66 4.11 3.12 -7.69
C SER A 66 4.40 2.82 -9.15
N LYS A 67 3.64 1.93 -9.80
CA LYS A 67 3.78 1.65 -11.24
C LYS A 67 3.56 2.88 -12.13
N TYR A 68 2.79 3.87 -11.64
CA TYR A 68 2.53 5.14 -12.34
C TYR A 68 3.28 6.32 -11.72
N LEU A 69 3.52 6.28 -10.40
CA LEU A 69 4.10 7.39 -9.65
C LEU A 69 5.64 7.34 -9.61
N SER A 70 6.25 6.17 -9.77
CA SER A 70 7.71 6.03 -9.74
C SER A 70 8.32 6.33 -11.11
N ALA A 71 9.42 7.07 -11.11
CA ALA A 71 10.25 7.24 -12.31
C ALA A 71 10.99 5.95 -12.69
N THR A 72 11.24 5.07 -11.71
CA THR A 72 12.03 3.84 -11.88
C THR A 72 11.16 2.61 -11.83
N GLN A 73 11.31 1.73 -12.82
CA GLN A 73 10.67 0.41 -12.90
C GLN A 73 11.48 -0.64 -12.13
N THR A 74 11.32 -0.69 -10.81
CA THR A 74 11.99 -1.69 -9.96
C THR A 74 11.51 -3.12 -10.27
N ALA A 75 12.27 -4.14 -9.81
CA ALA A 75 11.86 -5.55 -9.92
C ALA A 75 10.50 -5.80 -9.26
N TYR A 76 10.24 -5.17 -8.11
CA TYR A 76 8.95 -5.19 -7.44
C TYR A 76 7.81 -4.64 -8.32
N ILE A 77 7.99 -3.47 -8.95
CA ILE A 77 6.96 -2.88 -9.83
C ILE A 77 6.69 -3.78 -11.03
N LYS A 78 7.73 -4.29 -11.69
CA LYS A 78 7.61 -5.23 -12.81
C LYS A 78 6.86 -6.50 -12.39
N HIS A 79 7.17 -7.04 -11.20
CA HIS A 79 6.47 -8.19 -10.65
C HIS A 79 4.98 -7.88 -10.42
N LYS A 80 4.64 -6.72 -9.80
CA LYS A 80 3.24 -6.34 -9.59
C LYS A 80 2.46 -6.23 -10.90
N ILE A 81 3.04 -5.63 -11.94
CA ILE A 81 2.43 -5.55 -13.28
C ILE A 81 2.20 -6.96 -13.85
N SER A 82 3.17 -7.87 -13.72
CA SER A 82 3.02 -9.25 -14.21
C SER A 82 1.93 -10.03 -13.44
N MET A 83 1.74 -9.74 -12.14
CA MET A 83 0.65 -10.34 -11.36
C MET A 83 -0.72 -9.81 -11.79
N GLU A 84 -0.84 -8.53 -12.12
CA GLU A 84 -2.07 -7.97 -12.69
C GLU A 84 -2.45 -8.66 -14.00
N THR A 85 -1.47 -8.85 -14.89
CA THR A 85 -1.66 -9.57 -16.15
C THR A 85 -2.09 -11.02 -15.89
N LEU A 86 -1.46 -11.70 -14.94
CA LEU A 86 -1.82 -13.08 -14.57
C LEU A 86 -3.25 -13.14 -14.03
N ILE A 87 -3.68 -12.23 -13.16
CA ILE A 87 -5.05 -12.18 -12.62
C ILE A 87 -6.05 -11.99 -13.78
N ALA A 88 -5.78 -11.06 -14.68
CA ALA A 88 -6.64 -10.78 -15.83
C ALA A 88 -6.76 -11.98 -16.79
N SER A 89 -5.70 -12.78 -16.93
CA SER A 89 -5.71 -13.99 -17.78
C SER A 89 -6.42 -15.18 -17.12
N CYS A 90 -6.46 -15.22 -15.78
CA CYS A 90 -7.07 -16.33 -15.05
C CYS A 90 -8.56 -16.14 -14.76
N SER A 91 -9.06 -14.91 -14.72
CA SER A 91 -10.44 -14.61 -14.30
C SER A 91 -11.05 -13.46 -15.11
N THR A 92 -12.32 -13.62 -15.49
CA THR A 92 -13.12 -12.52 -16.07
C THR A 92 -13.73 -11.61 -14.98
N ARG A 93 -13.87 -12.13 -13.76
CA ARG A 93 -14.44 -11.43 -12.60
C ARG A 93 -13.33 -11.05 -11.62
N TYR A 94 -12.67 -9.93 -11.86
CA TYR A 94 -11.62 -9.43 -10.97
C TYR A 94 -11.67 -7.92 -10.81
N THR A 95 -11.05 -7.44 -9.75
CA THR A 95 -10.69 -6.03 -9.55
C THR A 95 -9.28 -5.95 -8.97
N ILE A 96 -8.46 -5.12 -9.56
CA ILE A 96 -7.13 -4.77 -9.07
C ILE A 96 -7.24 -3.44 -8.34
N ILE A 97 -6.91 -3.43 -7.04
CA ILE A 97 -6.89 -2.22 -6.21
C ILE A 97 -5.44 -1.77 -6.07
N ASN A 98 -5.14 -0.61 -6.60
CA ASN A 98 -3.83 0.00 -6.53
C ASN A 98 -3.71 0.84 -5.26
N LEU A 99 -2.76 0.46 -4.39
CA LEU A 99 -2.54 1.07 -3.09
C LEU A 99 -1.29 1.96 -3.10
N PRO A 100 -1.33 3.13 -2.44
CA PRO A 100 -0.15 3.93 -2.14
C PRO A 100 0.60 3.36 -0.92
N ASN A 101 1.29 4.20 -0.13
CA ASN A 101 1.86 3.76 1.14
C ASN A 101 0.75 3.48 2.15
N VAL A 102 0.68 2.25 2.64
CA VAL A 102 -0.35 1.82 3.60
C VAL A 102 0.22 1.76 5.00
N ILE A 103 -0.45 2.42 5.95
CA ILE A 103 -0.16 2.30 7.39
C ILE A 103 -0.93 1.10 7.92
N CYS A 104 -0.21 0.02 8.31
CA CYS A 104 -0.80 -1.18 8.94
C CYS A 104 -0.29 -1.40 10.37
N SER A 105 1.03 -1.41 10.55
CA SER A 105 1.71 -1.67 11.83
C SER A 105 3.13 -1.12 11.79
N LEU A 106 3.82 -1.09 12.93
CA LEU A 106 5.23 -0.71 13.03
C LEU A 106 6.22 -1.89 12.99
N ASN A 107 5.73 -3.12 12.85
CA ASN A 107 6.56 -4.33 13.00
C ASN A 107 7.46 -4.66 11.80
N LYS A 108 7.30 -3.98 10.66
CA LYS A 108 8.05 -4.29 9.43
C LYS A 108 8.91 -3.11 9.01
N ASN A 109 10.23 -3.23 9.13
CA ASN A 109 11.20 -2.15 8.82
C ASN A 109 11.33 -1.80 7.33
N ASN A 110 10.70 -2.57 6.43
CA ASN A 110 10.80 -2.40 4.99
C ASN A 110 9.65 -1.60 4.35
N GLN A 111 8.83 -0.94 5.17
CA GLN A 111 7.79 -0.02 4.75
C GLN A 111 8.09 1.39 5.26
N LEU A 112 7.64 2.42 4.55
CA LEU A 112 7.98 3.82 4.83
C LEU A 112 7.79 4.21 6.31
N ILE A 113 6.59 4.00 6.86
CA ILE A 113 6.27 4.44 8.22
C ILE A 113 7.03 3.66 9.29
N PRO A 114 7.08 2.32 9.27
CA PRO A 114 7.93 1.55 10.19
C PRO A 114 9.40 1.90 10.07
N TRP A 115 9.93 2.07 8.85
CA TRP A 115 11.32 2.45 8.63
C TRP A 115 11.65 3.80 9.27
N LEU A 116 10.79 4.81 9.09
CA LEU A 116 10.94 6.10 9.76
C LEU A 116 10.90 5.96 11.29
N TYR A 117 9.91 5.23 11.81
CA TYR A 117 9.77 5.04 13.25
C TYR A 117 11.01 4.38 13.87
N HIS A 118 11.49 3.28 13.30
CA HIS A 118 12.68 2.59 13.82
C HIS A 118 13.97 3.41 13.64
N SER A 119 14.09 4.18 12.57
CA SER A 119 15.22 5.10 12.39
C SER A 119 15.21 6.20 13.47
N LEU A 120 14.04 6.74 13.78
CA LEU A 120 13.86 7.73 14.86
C LEU A 120 14.20 7.14 16.23
N GLN A 121 13.72 5.92 16.52
CA GLN A 121 13.98 5.25 17.81
C GLN A 121 15.45 4.90 18.00
N SER A 122 16.16 4.52 16.94
CA SER A 122 17.57 4.14 16.99
C SER A 122 18.56 5.30 16.86
N GLY A 123 18.08 6.52 16.53
CA GLY A 123 18.94 7.67 16.22
C GLY A 123 19.74 7.51 14.92
N LYS A 124 19.40 6.51 14.09
CA LYS A 124 20.09 6.25 12.83
C LYS A 124 19.93 7.43 11.88
N GLN A 125 21.05 7.87 11.28
CA GLN A 125 21.00 8.89 10.23
C GLN A 125 20.26 8.36 9.00
N ILE A 126 19.37 9.20 8.46
CA ILE A 126 18.60 8.92 7.24
C ILE A 126 18.80 10.03 6.22
N ASP A 127 18.95 9.62 4.95
CA ASP A 127 18.98 10.54 3.81
C ASP A 127 17.59 10.65 3.22
N ILE A 128 17.06 11.87 3.15
CA ILE A 128 15.73 12.10 2.55
C ILE A 128 15.75 13.30 1.61
N ASN A 129 14.91 13.21 0.58
CA ASN A 129 14.49 14.38 -0.17
C ASN A 129 13.27 15.00 0.54
N PRO A 130 13.40 16.22 1.13
CA PRO A 130 12.31 16.83 1.91
C PRO A 130 11.07 17.11 1.07
N GLU A 131 11.23 17.39 -0.22
CA GLU A 131 10.15 17.72 -1.14
C GLU A 131 9.45 16.49 -1.75
N ALA A 132 9.99 15.29 -1.54
CA ALA A 132 9.40 14.06 -2.04
C ALA A 132 8.00 13.85 -1.45
N ARG A 133 7.00 13.73 -2.33
CA ARG A 133 5.60 13.56 -1.95
C ARG A 133 5.27 12.10 -1.63
N ARG A 134 4.44 11.87 -0.62
CA ARG A 134 3.98 10.54 -0.20
C ARG A 134 2.47 10.54 -0.06
N TYR A 135 1.82 9.70 -0.85
CA TYR A 135 0.41 9.36 -0.66
C TYR A 135 0.34 8.28 0.41
N ILE A 136 -0.44 8.50 1.46
CA ILE A 136 -0.47 7.64 2.65
C ILE A 136 -1.92 7.38 3.04
N VAL A 137 -2.27 6.11 3.26
CA VAL A 137 -3.60 5.67 3.68
C VAL A 137 -3.52 4.73 4.89
N SER A 138 -4.57 4.71 5.72
CA SER A 138 -4.72 3.66 6.74
C SER A 138 -5.16 2.34 6.10
N SER A 139 -4.72 1.22 6.65
CA SER A 139 -5.25 -0.09 6.27
C SER A 139 -6.74 -0.24 6.53
N ASP A 140 -7.31 0.53 7.48
CA ASP A 140 -8.73 0.52 7.81
C ASP A 140 -9.61 1.00 6.64
N GLU A 141 -9.06 1.77 5.71
CA GLU A 141 -9.77 2.23 4.51
C GLU A 141 -9.92 1.14 3.44
N ILE A 142 -9.11 0.08 3.51
CA ILE A 142 -9.10 -0.97 2.48
C ILE A 142 -10.39 -1.79 2.47
N PRO A 143 -10.90 -2.28 3.61
CA PRO A 143 -12.20 -2.98 3.64
C PRO A 143 -13.35 -2.11 3.14
N LEU A 144 -13.37 -0.81 3.49
CA LEU A 144 -14.40 0.14 3.06
C LEU A 144 -14.37 0.34 1.53
N CYS A 145 -13.17 0.45 0.96
CA CYS A 145 -13.01 0.50 -0.50
C CYS A 145 -13.52 -0.78 -1.15
N VAL A 146 -13.15 -1.96 -0.63
CA VAL A 146 -13.60 -3.26 -1.16
C VAL A 146 -15.12 -3.39 -1.07
N GLU A 147 -15.74 -3.00 0.02
CA GLU A 147 -17.20 -2.99 0.20
C GLU A 147 -17.88 -2.14 -0.88
N LYS A 148 -17.36 -0.94 -1.13
CA LYS A 148 -17.90 -0.01 -2.13
C LYS A 148 -17.89 -0.56 -3.55
N ILE A 149 -16.89 -1.38 -3.89
CA ILE A 149 -16.67 -1.90 -5.26
C ILE A 149 -17.03 -3.38 -5.43
N ALA A 150 -17.41 -4.09 -4.37
CA ALA A 150 -17.64 -5.53 -4.39
C ALA A 150 -18.58 -5.98 -5.52
N ASN A 151 -19.68 -5.24 -5.72
CA ASN A 151 -20.71 -5.53 -6.71
C ASN A 151 -20.55 -4.72 -8.01
N LYS A 152 -19.42 -4.04 -8.23
CA LYS A 152 -19.13 -3.26 -9.44
C LYS A 152 -18.20 -4.01 -10.38
N ASP A 153 -18.30 -3.79 -11.67
CA ASP A 153 -17.40 -4.41 -12.67
C ASP A 153 -16.20 -3.52 -12.99
N TYR A 154 -15.60 -2.91 -11.98
CA TYR A 154 -14.35 -2.18 -12.13
C TYR A 154 -13.16 -3.15 -12.22
N LYS A 155 -12.28 -2.94 -13.19
CA LYS A 155 -11.05 -3.75 -13.38
C LYS A 155 -9.85 -3.11 -12.69
N GLN A 156 -9.74 -1.79 -12.76
CA GLN A 156 -8.67 -1.01 -12.16
C GLN A 156 -9.26 0.04 -11.21
N VAL A 157 -8.93 -0.09 -9.94
CA VAL A 157 -9.35 0.85 -8.88
C VAL A 157 -8.11 1.42 -8.21
N ALA A 158 -8.14 2.70 -7.86
CA ALA A 158 -7.16 3.29 -6.94
C ALA A 158 -7.82 3.63 -5.61
N LEU A 159 -7.16 3.30 -4.50
CA LEU A 159 -7.45 3.86 -3.19
C LEU A 159 -6.42 4.95 -2.93
N MET A 160 -6.85 6.21 -2.91
CA MET A 160 -5.93 7.35 -2.88
C MET A 160 -6.37 8.40 -1.86
N PRO A 161 -5.42 9.00 -1.13
CA PRO A 161 -5.72 10.20 -0.35
C PRO A 161 -5.85 11.41 -1.29
N GLN A 162 -6.73 12.33 -0.93
CA GLN A 162 -6.94 13.58 -1.68
C GLN A 162 -5.67 14.44 -1.79
N THR A 163 -4.77 14.32 -0.80
CA THR A 163 -3.52 15.08 -0.76
C THR A 163 -2.33 14.17 -0.45
N ALA A 164 -1.17 14.52 -0.99
CA ALA A 164 0.10 13.91 -0.63
C ALA A 164 0.80 14.77 0.43
N LEU A 165 1.47 14.15 1.39
CA LEU A 165 2.38 14.82 2.31
C LEU A 165 3.79 14.87 1.72
N LYS A 166 4.51 15.95 1.94
CA LYS A 166 5.94 16.01 1.70
C LYS A 166 6.69 15.26 2.81
N MET A 167 7.88 14.77 2.50
CA MET A 167 8.66 14.00 3.48
C MET A 167 9.00 14.81 4.74
N TYR A 168 9.30 16.11 4.60
CA TYR A 168 9.57 16.95 5.77
C TYR A 168 8.34 17.08 6.69
N GLU A 169 7.12 17.16 6.14
CA GLU A 169 5.89 17.22 6.94
C GLU A 169 5.67 15.92 7.73
N LEU A 170 6.02 14.78 7.13
CA LEU A 170 5.92 13.48 7.80
C LEU A 170 6.93 13.36 8.94
N ILE A 171 8.16 13.84 8.75
CA ILE A 171 9.20 13.95 9.78
C ILE A 171 8.69 14.79 10.95
N GLU A 172 8.19 15.99 10.68
CA GLU A 172 7.66 16.90 11.73
C GLU A 172 6.51 16.27 12.53
N ILE A 173 5.60 15.57 11.85
CA ILE A 173 4.49 14.85 12.53
C ILE A 173 5.05 13.80 13.50
N MET A 174 6.00 12.99 13.05
CA MET A 174 6.54 11.90 13.87
C MET A 174 7.38 12.44 15.03
N GLU A 175 8.18 13.49 14.83
CA GLU A 175 8.92 14.17 15.89
C GLU A 175 7.99 14.74 16.96
N LYS A 176 6.89 15.38 16.53
CA LYS A 176 5.87 15.92 17.45
C LYS A 176 5.22 14.83 18.29
N ILE A 177 4.88 13.68 17.69
CA ILE A 177 4.20 12.58 18.40
C ILE A 177 5.13 11.93 19.43
N THR A 178 6.41 11.69 19.06
CA THR A 178 7.36 10.93 19.88
C THR A 178 8.21 11.80 20.80
N SER A 179 8.18 13.13 20.63
CA SER A 179 9.09 14.09 21.31
C SER A 179 10.57 13.81 21.05
N LYS A 180 10.91 13.01 20.01
CA LYS A 180 12.29 12.71 19.58
C LYS A 180 12.61 13.47 18.30
N LYS A 181 13.91 13.63 17.99
CA LYS A 181 14.39 14.26 16.77
C LYS A 181 15.02 13.25 15.83
N PHE A 182 14.72 13.36 14.55
CA PHE A 182 15.43 12.59 13.52
C PHE A 182 16.87 13.11 13.32
N ASN A 183 17.78 12.20 13.07
CA ASN A 183 19.08 12.51 12.52
C ASN A 183 18.96 12.47 10.98
N VAL A 184 18.70 13.63 10.37
CA VAL A 184 18.39 13.73 8.93
C VAL A 184 19.50 14.42 8.18
N ASN A 185 19.93 13.81 7.09
CA ASN A 185 20.67 14.46 6.02
C ASN A 185 19.71 14.80 4.87
N TYR A 186 19.48 16.07 4.62
CA TYR A 186 18.64 16.53 3.53
C TYR A 186 19.44 16.56 2.23
N SER A 187 19.10 15.68 1.30
CA SER A 187 19.72 15.60 -0.01
C SER A 187 18.72 16.00 -1.10
N ASN A 188 19.13 16.94 -1.94
CA ASN A 188 18.38 17.30 -3.14
C ASN A 188 18.67 16.25 -4.23
N PHE A 189 18.00 15.11 -4.17
CA PHE A 189 18.00 14.17 -5.29
C PHE A 189 17.19 14.78 -6.44
N THR A 190 17.85 15.41 -7.38
CA THR A 190 17.25 16.05 -8.56
C THR A 190 16.53 15.06 -9.49
N GLU A 191 16.72 13.77 -9.30
CA GLU A 191 16.22 12.71 -10.20
C GLU A 191 14.91 12.01 -9.76
N TYR A 192 14.36 12.31 -8.59
CA TYR A 192 13.09 11.70 -8.15
C TYR A 192 11.89 12.58 -8.49
N TYR A 193 11.63 12.75 -9.78
CA TYR A 193 10.32 13.27 -10.20
C TYR A 193 9.26 12.20 -9.92
N GLN A 194 8.63 12.29 -8.77
CA GLN A 194 7.41 11.55 -8.52
C GLN A 194 6.33 12.14 -9.43
N LYS A 195 5.82 11.31 -10.36
CA LYS A 195 4.72 11.72 -11.22
C LYS A 195 3.49 12.06 -10.37
N ILE A 196 2.71 13.04 -10.83
CA ILE A 196 1.44 13.36 -10.19
C ILE A 196 0.44 12.24 -10.49
N PHE A 197 -0.37 11.90 -9.49
CA PHE A 197 -1.44 10.92 -9.66
C PHE A 197 -2.45 11.39 -10.73
N GLU A 198 -2.73 10.52 -11.69
CA GLU A 198 -3.70 10.77 -12.77
C GLU A 198 -4.91 9.82 -12.63
N PRO A 199 -6.10 10.33 -12.25
CA PRO A 199 -7.30 9.50 -12.05
C PRO A 199 -7.75 8.75 -13.31
N LYS A 200 -7.52 9.32 -14.50
CA LYS A 200 -7.96 8.74 -15.80
C LYS A 200 -7.43 7.33 -16.11
N GLN A 201 -6.47 6.84 -15.33
CA GLN A 201 -5.89 5.49 -15.47
C GLN A 201 -6.71 4.40 -14.77
N TYR A 202 -7.80 4.79 -14.09
CA TYR A 202 -8.60 3.90 -13.26
C TYR A 202 -10.08 4.01 -13.61
N ASP A 203 -10.80 2.90 -13.50
CA ASP A 203 -12.27 2.87 -13.65
C ASP A 203 -12.96 3.58 -12.49
N PHE A 204 -12.31 3.56 -11.32
CA PHE A 204 -12.81 4.21 -10.11
C PHE A 204 -11.65 4.59 -9.17
N VAL A 205 -11.77 5.77 -8.56
CA VAL A 205 -10.88 6.23 -7.48
C VAL A 205 -11.66 6.33 -6.20
N TYR A 206 -11.28 5.53 -5.20
CA TYR A 206 -11.79 5.65 -3.83
C TYR A 206 -10.94 6.67 -3.08
N GLU A 207 -11.47 7.87 -2.91
CA GLU A 207 -10.77 8.96 -2.24
C GLU A 207 -10.95 8.92 -0.74
N VAL A 208 -9.85 9.14 0.00
CA VAL A 208 -9.83 9.21 1.46
C VAL A 208 -9.20 10.51 1.94
N ASN A 209 -9.49 10.86 3.19
CA ASN A 209 -8.90 12.04 3.81
C ASN A 209 -7.40 11.84 4.07
N GLY A 210 -6.56 12.44 3.22
CA GLY A 210 -5.10 12.44 3.34
C GLY A 210 -4.52 13.69 4.01
N SER A 211 -5.35 14.52 4.65
CA SER A 211 -4.86 15.74 5.27
C SER A 211 -3.81 15.45 6.37
N ARG A 212 -2.87 16.39 6.54
CA ARG A 212 -1.84 16.31 7.58
C ARG A 212 -2.43 15.97 8.96
N LYS A 213 -3.55 16.63 9.34
CA LYS A 213 -4.24 16.39 10.61
C LYS A 213 -4.76 14.95 10.74
N ASN A 214 -5.30 14.38 9.67
CA ASN A 214 -5.79 13.01 9.70
C ASN A 214 -4.64 11.99 9.80
N ILE A 215 -3.55 12.19 9.07
CA ILE A 215 -2.35 11.33 9.15
C ILE A 215 -1.71 11.44 10.54
N GLU A 216 -1.61 12.63 11.12
CA GLU A 216 -1.14 12.82 12.50
C GLU A 216 -1.99 12.00 13.49
N ARG A 217 -3.32 12.06 13.38
CA ARG A 217 -4.25 11.28 14.23
C ARG A 217 -4.02 9.76 14.08
N ILE A 218 -3.87 9.27 12.85
CA ILE A 218 -3.64 7.84 12.58
C ILE A 218 -2.30 7.39 13.17
N LEU A 219 -1.23 8.15 12.92
CA LEU A 219 0.10 7.85 13.45
C LEU A 219 0.16 7.94 14.98
N THR A 220 -0.52 8.90 15.58
CA THR A 220 -0.60 9.02 17.06
C THR A 220 -1.24 7.75 17.66
N LYS A 221 -2.36 7.30 17.10
CA LYS A 221 -3.02 6.06 17.56
C LYS A 221 -2.08 4.86 17.40
N LEU A 222 -1.44 4.72 16.25
CA LEU A 222 -0.55 3.59 15.96
C LEU A 222 0.65 3.54 16.90
N ILE A 223 1.36 4.68 17.06
CA ILE A 223 2.57 4.76 17.88
C ILE A 223 2.24 4.49 19.36
N ARG A 224 1.19 5.10 19.90
CA ARG A 224 0.75 4.85 21.30
C ARG A 224 0.32 3.40 21.56
N THR A 225 -0.16 2.69 20.54
CA THR A 225 -0.53 1.28 20.70
C THR A 225 0.70 0.38 20.65
N TYR A 226 1.79 0.86 20.07
CA TYR A 226 3.03 0.10 19.90
C TYR A 226 4.01 0.29 21.08
N GLU A 227 4.00 1.46 21.73
CA GLU A 227 4.76 1.78 22.95
C GLU A 227 4.10 1.22 24.21
#